data_80049c97a365db0b687aaf8e53e3795d
#
_entry.id   80049c97a365db0b687aaf8e53e3795d
#
_cell.length_a   1.000
_cell.length_b   1.000
_cell.length_c   1.000
_cell.angle_alpha   90.00
_cell.angle_beta   90.00
_cell.angle_gamma   90.00
#
_symmetry.space_group_name_H-M   'P 1'
#
loop_
_entity.id
_entity.type
_entity.pdbx_description
1 polymer ?
#
loop_
_entity_poly.entity_id
_entity_poly.type
_entity_poly.pdbx_seq_one_letter_code
_entity_poly.pdbx_strand_id
1 'polypeptide(L)'
;LTGNIRILREQYDTMKKWCDYIINTAKKRRGKMKHPKEIDQYLWNTGHQYGEWLIPSQTVDGADQSAAKPVNTSAYCAPIFGWNSCRIMADTAALLGHTSDELYYDDIASRMKSAIQKGLIDYDGKMPLDFMGSYVLAIAFDLAPERKKKSIAGHLIRKMEENGDCLDTGFLTTPYQLDALCKIGRMDKAYKILLQTKCPSWLYEVKQGATTIWENYISYKEDGSPVMTSLNHYAFGCVDDWMFRKISGIDMAA
;
A
#
# COMPACT_ATOMS: atom_id res chain seq x y z
N LEU A 1 14.61 7.14 -10.34
CA LEU A 1 15.59 6.06 -10.26
C LEU A 1 16.82 6.33 -11.16
N THR A 2 16.62 6.71 -12.42
CA THR A 2 17.72 6.86 -13.40
C THR A 2 18.12 8.33 -13.64
N GLY A 3 17.40 9.32 -13.09
CA GLY A 3 17.56 10.73 -13.42
C GLY A 3 17.14 11.11 -14.84
N ASN A 4 16.66 10.15 -15.63
CA ASN A 4 16.28 10.37 -17.02
C ASN A 4 14.85 10.90 -17.14
N ILE A 5 14.72 12.20 -17.40
CA ILE A 5 13.42 12.87 -17.57
C ILE A 5 12.73 12.57 -18.93
N ARG A 6 13.40 11.86 -19.82
CA ARG A 6 12.84 11.54 -21.15
C ARG A 6 11.56 10.71 -21.02
N ILE A 7 11.55 9.68 -20.17
CA ILE A 7 10.37 8.83 -19.94
C ILE A 7 9.17 9.65 -19.42
N LEU A 8 9.41 10.65 -18.56
CA LEU A 8 8.36 11.53 -18.07
C LEU A 8 7.74 12.36 -19.19
N ARG A 9 8.58 12.89 -20.12
CA ARG A 9 8.08 13.62 -21.28
C ARG A 9 7.26 12.74 -22.22
N GLU A 10 7.76 11.53 -22.50
CA GLU A 10 7.10 10.57 -23.40
C GLU A 10 5.75 10.06 -22.82
N GLN A 11 5.65 9.92 -21.51
CA GLN A 11 4.46 9.39 -20.83
C GLN A 11 3.55 10.47 -20.25
N TYR A 12 3.90 11.74 -20.37
CA TYR A 12 3.18 12.84 -19.71
C TYR A 12 1.68 12.84 -19.98
N ASP A 13 1.27 12.73 -21.22
CA ASP A 13 -0.14 12.72 -21.63
C ASP A 13 -0.88 11.47 -21.09
N THR A 14 -0.20 10.34 -21.04
CA THR A 14 -0.76 9.09 -20.47
C THR A 14 -1.00 9.24 -18.96
N MET A 15 -0.02 9.78 -18.24
CA MET A 15 -0.11 10.06 -16.80
C MET A 15 -1.24 11.06 -16.50
N LYS A 16 -1.31 12.13 -17.29
CA LYS A 16 -2.37 13.14 -17.18
C LYS A 16 -3.76 12.55 -17.38
N LYS A 17 -3.97 11.78 -18.45
CA LYS A 17 -5.24 11.10 -18.73
C LYS A 17 -5.64 10.15 -17.60
N TRP A 18 -4.70 9.45 -17.02
CA TRP A 18 -4.95 8.57 -15.87
C TRP A 18 -5.42 9.37 -14.64
N CYS A 19 -4.72 10.43 -14.28
CA CYS A 19 -5.12 11.30 -13.17
C CYS A 19 -6.49 11.93 -13.40
N ASP A 20 -6.75 12.42 -14.60
CA ASP A 20 -8.05 13.00 -14.98
C ASP A 20 -9.18 11.96 -14.91
N TYR A 21 -8.91 10.72 -15.30
CA TYR A 21 -9.86 9.60 -15.15
C TYR A 21 -10.19 9.35 -13.68
N ILE A 22 -9.19 9.29 -12.78
CA ILE A 22 -9.40 9.12 -11.34
C ILE A 22 -10.28 10.25 -10.79
N ILE A 23 -9.90 11.50 -11.06
CA ILE A 23 -10.60 12.70 -10.58
C ILE A 23 -12.05 12.71 -11.06
N ASN A 24 -12.26 12.50 -12.36
CA ASN A 24 -13.59 12.51 -12.95
C ASN A 24 -14.47 11.33 -12.47
N THR A 25 -13.86 10.17 -12.21
CA THR A 25 -14.59 9.01 -11.71
C THR A 25 -15.02 9.22 -10.26
N ALA A 26 -14.15 9.76 -9.41
CA ALA A 26 -14.49 10.14 -8.04
C ALA A 26 -15.64 11.15 -7.98
N LYS A 27 -15.63 12.15 -8.86
CA LYS A 27 -16.70 13.17 -8.95
C LYS A 27 -18.05 12.63 -9.43
N LYS A 28 -18.06 11.73 -10.41
CA LYS A 28 -19.28 11.26 -11.10
C LYS A 28 -19.99 10.13 -10.38
N ARG A 29 -19.26 9.16 -9.85
CA ARG A 29 -19.83 7.97 -9.21
C ARG A 29 -19.99 8.19 -7.72
N ARG A 30 -21.07 8.86 -7.35
CA ARG A 30 -21.52 8.98 -5.98
C ARG A 30 -22.29 7.71 -5.57
N GLY A 31 -21.62 6.58 -5.57
CA GLY A 31 -22.21 5.32 -5.14
C GLY A 31 -22.77 5.40 -3.72
N LYS A 32 -22.61 4.42 -2.89
CA LYS A 32 -22.99 4.44 -1.47
C LYS A 32 -22.11 5.44 -0.72
N MET A 33 -22.46 6.73 -0.82
CA MET A 33 -21.77 7.82 -0.15
C MET A 33 -21.90 7.64 1.36
N LYS A 34 -20.76 7.53 2.04
CA LYS A 34 -20.69 7.47 3.50
C LYS A 34 -20.40 8.83 4.13
N HIS A 35 -19.93 9.78 3.33
CA HIS A 35 -19.46 11.09 3.78
C HIS A 35 -20.17 12.21 3.01
N PRO A 36 -20.12 13.48 3.51
CA PRO A 36 -20.59 14.62 2.75
C PRO A 36 -19.94 14.73 1.37
N LYS A 37 -20.65 15.36 0.42
CA LYS A 37 -20.19 15.51 -0.97
C LYS A 37 -18.79 16.11 -1.08
N GLU A 38 -18.47 17.05 -0.22
CA GLU A 38 -17.19 17.77 -0.14
C GLU A 38 -16.00 16.85 0.15
N ILE A 39 -16.26 15.68 0.74
CA ILE A 39 -15.26 14.64 1.00
C ILE A 39 -15.31 13.58 -0.09
N ASP A 40 -16.48 12.99 -0.32
CA ASP A 40 -16.61 11.83 -1.22
C ASP A 40 -16.23 12.12 -2.68
N GLN A 41 -16.36 13.36 -3.15
CA GLN A 41 -15.94 13.73 -4.51
C GLN A 41 -14.41 13.63 -4.75
N TYR A 42 -13.63 13.47 -3.68
CA TYR A 42 -12.17 13.30 -3.71
C TYR A 42 -11.72 11.89 -3.33
N LEU A 43 -12.65 10.99 -3.04
CA LEU A 43 -12.37 9.60 -2.69
C LEU A 43 -12.84 8.68 -3.82
N TRP A 44 -11.90 8.17 -4.61
CA TRP A 44 -12.24 7.17 -5.60
C TRP A 44 -12.44 5.80 -4.94
N ASN A 45 -13.66 5.55 -4.47
CA ASN A 45 -14.04 4.34 -3.72
C ASN A 45 -15.14 3.54 -4.42
N THR A 46 -15.30 3.70 -5.72
CA THR A 46 -16.37 3.08 -6.52
C THR A 46 -15.83 2.34 -7.73
N GLY A 47 -16.64 1.41 -8.25
CA GLY A 47 -16.27 0.54 -9.36
C GLY A 47 -15.59 -0.75 -8.87
N HIS A 48 -15.21 -1.61 -9.83
CA HIS A 48 -14.44 -2.81 -9.52
C HIS A 48 -12.97 -2.44 -9.34
N GLN A 49 -12.40 -2.84 -8.22
CA GLN A 49 -11.00 -2.69 -7.89
C GLN A 49 -10.55 -3.87 -7.03
N TYR A 50 -9.37 -4.38 -7.29
CA TYR A 50 -8.85 -5.52 -6.53
C TYR A 50 -8.54 -5.17 -5.07
N GLY A 51 -8.13 -3.91 -4.80
CA GLY A 51 -7.68 -3.52 -3.47
C GLY A 51 -6.37 -4.20 -3.07
N GLU A 52 -6.22 -4.48 -1.80
CA GLU A 52 -5.11 -5.28 -1.28
C GLU A 52 -5.32 -6.74 -1.65
N TRP A 53 -4.29 -7.38 -2.20
CA TRP A 53 -4.37 -8.76 -2.69
C TRP A 53 -3.52 -9.69 -1.84
N LEU A 54 -4.06 -10.86 -1.50
CA LEU A 54 -3.39 -11.92 -0.73
C LEU A 54 -2.90 -11.47 0.66
N ILE A 55 -3.78 -10.83 1.45
CA ILE A 55 -3.54 -10.62 2.87
C ILE A 55 -3.57 -12.00 3.56
N PRO A 56 -2.50 -12.44 4.25
CA PRO A 56 -2.42 -13.79 4.83
C PRO A 56 -3.59 -14.16 5.75
N SER A 57 -3.99 -13.29 6.67
CA SER A 57 -5.12 -13.56 7.58
C SER A 57 -6.49 -13.70 6.90
N GLN A 58 -6.57 -13.38 5.62
CA GLN A 58 -7.79 -13.41 4.82
C GLN A 58 -7.76 -14.49 3.72
N THR A 59 -6.61 -15.12 3.52
CA THR A 59 -6.50 -16.34 2.73
C THR A 59 -6.94 -17.52 3.59
N VAL A 60 -8.03 -18.15 3.19
CA VAL A 60 -8.52 -19.36 3.89
C VAL A 60 -7.51 -20.48 3.68
N ASP A 61 -7.17 -21.22 4.75
CA ASP A 61 -6.24 -22.35 4.75
C ASP A 61 -6.46 -23.27 3.55
N GLY A 62 -5.49 -23.32 2.63
CA GLY A 62 -5.47 -24.24 1.50
C GLY A 62 -6.63 -24.09 0.49
N ALA A 63 -7.45 -23.07 0.62
CA ALA A 63 -8.52 -22.81 -0.35
C ALA A 63 -7.93 -22.25 -1.65
N ASP A 64 -8.50 -22.66 -2.76
CA ASP A 64 -8.33 -22.04 -4.06
C ASP A 64 -8.39 -20.51 -3.90
N GLN A 65 -7.40 -19.80 -4.42
CA GLN A 65 -7.33 -18.34 -4.37
C GLN A 65 -8.61 -17.67 -4.92
N SER A 66 -9.36 -18.36 -5.77
CA SER A 66 -10.67 -17.94 -6.24
C SER A 66 -11.72 -17.87 -5.12
N ALA A 67 -11.49 -18.56 -4.00
CA ALA A 67 -12.35 -18.56 -2.82
C ALA A 67 -11.92 -17.56 -1.73
N ALA A 68 -10.76 -16.91 -1.86
CA ALA A 68 -10.37 -15.81 -1.00
C ALA A 68 -11.43 -14.71 -1.13
N LYS A 69 -12.26 -14.52 -0.10
CA LYS A 69 -13.19 -13.38 -0.09
C LYS A 69 -12.34 -12.12 -0.01
N PRO A 70 -12.25 -11.33 -1.09
CA PRO A 70 -11.49 -10.09 -1.01
C PRO A 70 -12.19 -9.23 0.04
N VAL A 71 -11.52 -8.97 1.14
CA VAL A 71 -11.93 -7.86 1.99
C VAL A 71 -11.92 -6.65 1.09
N ASN A 72 -13.01 -5.89 1.10
CA ASN A 72 -13.14 -4.73 0.20
C ASN A 72 -12.24 -3.59 0.64
N THR A 73 -10.93 -3.84 0.57
CA THR A 73 -9.86 -2.87 0.86
C THR A 73 -9.76 -1.81 -0.22
N SER A 74 -10.43 -2.02 -1.36
CA SER A 74 -10.42 -1.08 -2.49
C SER A 74 -10.93 0.31 -2.09
N ALA A 75 -11.92 0.39 -1.20
CA ALA A 75 -12.44 1.65 -0.68
C ALA A 75 -11.42 2.46 0.11
N TYR A 76 -10.31 1.84 0.54
CA TYR A 76 -9.19 2.48 1.20
C TYR A 76 -7.98 2.65 0.27
N CYS A 77 -7.57 1.57 -0.41
CA CYS A 77 -6.37 1.58 -1.25
C CYS A 77 -6.53 2.49 -2.47
N ALA A 78 -7.67 2.43 -3.16
CA ALA A 78 -7.86 3.20 -4.38
C ALA A 78 -7.80 4.72 -4.19
N PRO A 79 -8.45 5.33 -3.17
CA PRO A 79 -8.27 6.75 -2.89
C PRO A 79 -6.82 7.14 -2.58
N ILE A 80 -6.08 6.30 -1.84
CA ILE A 80 -4.69 6.58 -1.47
C ILE A 80 -3.77 6.53 -2.69
N PHE A 81 -3.87 5.49 -3.51
CA PHE A 81 -3.06 5.40 -4.73
C PHE A 81 -3.49 6.41 -5.79
N GLY A 82 -4.78 6.78 -5.83
CA GLY A 82 -5.27 7.90 -6.64
C GLY A 82 -4.67 9.23 -6.22
N TRP A 83 -4.62 9.51 -4.93
CA TRP A 83 -3.92 10.67 -4.37
C TRP A 83 -2.44 10.68 -4.75
N ASN A 84 -1.74 9.54 -4.55
CA ASN A 84 -0.32 9.42 -4.87
C ASN A 84 -0.05 9.65 -6.37
N SER A 85 -0.94 9.15 -7.24
CA SER A 85 -0.84 9.39 -8.69
C SER A 85 -0.93 10.88 -9.02
N CYS A 86 -1.87 11.61 -8.41
CA CYS A 86 -2.01 13.06 -8.62
C CYS A 86 -0.81 13.84 -8.07
N ARG A 87 -0.24 13.42 -6.92
CA ARG A 87 0.97 14.04 -6.37
C ARG A 87 2.18 13.83 -7.29
N ILE A 88 2.39 12.60 -7.77
CA ILE A 88 3.46 12.31 -8.75
C ILE A 88 3.24 13.10 -10.04
N MET A 89 2.00 13.30 -10.46
CA MET A 89 1.69 14.12 -11.65
C MET A 89 2.05 15.60 -11.44
N ALA A 90 1.77 16.15 -10.25
CA ALA A 90 2.18 17.53 -9.89
C ALA A 90 3.70 17.66 -9.91
N ASP A 91 4.44 16.76 -9.25
CA ASP A 91 5.90 16.75 -9.23
C ASP A 91 6.48 16.62 -10.66
N THR A 92 5.86 15.79 -11.50
CA THR A 92 6.27 15.61 -12.89
C THR A 92 6.03 16.87 -13.72
N ALA A 93 4.88 17.52 -13.51
CA ALA A 93 4.55 18.79 -14.19
C ALA A 93 5.54 19.90 -13.80
N ALA A 94 5.87 20.02 -12.51
CA ALA A 94 6.89 20.95 -12.02
C ALA A 94 8.25 20.69 -12.70
N LEU A 95 8.71 19.43 -12.71
CA LEU A 95 9.99 19.04 -13.30
C LEU A 95 10.07 19.33 -14.80
N LEU A 96 8.95 19.25 -15.51
CA LEU A 96 8.88 19.50 -16.95
C LEU A 96 8.51 20.95 -17.31
N GLY A 97 8.25 21.83 -16.33
CA GLY A 97 7.89 23.22 -16.52
C GLY A 97 6.44 23.47 -16.92
N HIS A 98 5.54 22.53 -16.67
CA HIS A 98 4.10 22.67 -16.93
C HIS A 98 3.36 23.30 -15.73
N THR A 99 3.63 24.56 -15.44
CA THR A 99 3.18 25.27 -14.22
C THR A 99 1.68 25.20 -13.97
N SER A 100 0.85 25.30 -15.03
CA SER A 100 -0.60 25.23 -14.86
C SER A 100 -1.07 23.85 -14.38
N ASP A 101 -0.47 22.78 -14.90
CA ASP A 101 -0.78 21.41 -14.50
C ASP A 101 -0.22 21.11 -13.09
N GLU A 102 0.99 21.60 -12.76
CA GLU A 102 1.56 21.55 -11.42
C GLU A 102 0.59 22.08 -10.38
N LEU A 103 0.16 23.33 -10.52
CA LEU A 103 -0.76 23.98 -9.58
C LEU A 103 -2.11 23.26 -9.48
N TYR A 104 -2.63 22.76 -10.61
CA TYR A 104 -3.89 22.05 -10.66
C TYR A 104 -3.82 20.70 -9.90
N TYR A 105 -2.81 19.87 -10.20
CA TYR A 105 -2.69 18.55 -9.57
C TYR A 105 -2.24 18.64 -8.12
N ASP A 106 -1.48 19.66 -7.73
CA ASP A 106 -1.14 19.91 -6.33
C ASP A 106 -2.38 20.29 -5.49
N ASP A 107 -3.24 21.19 -5.99
CA ASP A 107 -4.52 21.51 -5.33
C ASP A 107 -5.41 20.26 -5.21
N ILE A 108 -5.53 19.48 -6.28
CA ILE A 108 -6.30 18.22 -6.25
C ILE A 108 -5.70 17.24 -5.23
N ALA A 109 -4.39 17.02 -5.23
CA ALA A 109 -3.75 16.12 -4.28
C ALA A 109 -3.94 16.61 -2.83
N SER A 110 -3.85 17.91 -2.57
CA SER A 110 -4.11 18.49 -1.26
C SER A 110 -5.55 18.24 -0.78
N ARG A 111 -6.54 18.39 -1.67
CA ARG A 111 -7.95 18.10 -1.38
C ARG A 111 -8.20 16.61 -1.15
N MET A 112 -7.60 15.74 -1.97
CA MET A 112 -7.66 14.29 -1.79
C MET A 112 -7.06 13.87 -0.45
N LYS A 113 -5.89 14.41 -0.07
CA LYS A 113 -5.28 14.16 1.25
C LYS A 113 -6.20 14.57 2.39
N SER A 114 -6.81 15.77 2.30
CA SER A 114 -7.79 16.23 3.30
C SER A 114 -9.01 15.30 3.38
N ALA A 115 -9.51 14.83 2.24
CA ALA A 115 -10.64 13.90 2.19
C ALA A 115 -10.28 12.53 2.81
N ILE A 116 -9.09 11.98 2.52
CA ILE A 116 -8.57 10.75 3.13
C ILE A 116 -8.49 10.93 4.65
N GLN A 117 -7.92 12.04 5.13
CA GLN A 117 -7.78 12.31 6.56
C GLN A 117 -9.11 12.44 7.30
N LYS A 118 -10.14 12.95 6.65
CA LYS A 118 -11.48 13.15 7.23
C LYS A 118 -12.39 11.94 7.08
N GLY A 119 -12.24 11.20 5.97
CA GLY A 119 -13.15 10.11 5.62
C GLY A 119 -12.62 8.71 5.93
N LEU A 120 -11.30 8.54 5.96
CA LEU A 120 -10.68 7.23 6.12
C LEU A 120 -9.86 7.05 7.41
N ILE A 121 -9.85 8.04 8.31
CA ILE A 121 -9.14 7.96 9.59
C ILE A 121 -10.08 8.45 10.71
N ASP A 122 -10.50 7.55 11.58
CA ASP A 122 -11.39 7.85 12.68
C ASP A 122 -10.74 8.78 13.73
N TYR A 123 -11.55 9.27 14.67
CA TYR A 123 -11.13 10.25 15.66
C TYR A 123 -9.90 9.82 16.47
N ASP A 124 -9.83 8.56 16.86
CA ASP A 124 -8.74 7.96 17.65
C ASP A 124 -7.55 7.47 16.80
N GLY A 125 -7.59 7.70 15.49
CA GLY A 125 -6.57 7.20 14.55
C GLY A 125 -6.82 5.77 14.06
N LYS A 126 -7.93 5.15 14.45
CA LYS A 126 -8.35 3.86 13.92
C LYS A 126 -8.81 4.02 12.47
N MET A 127 -8.53 3.00 11.65
CA MET A 127 -9.02 2.96 10.28
C MET A 127 -10.38 2.25 10.24
N PRO A 128 -11.38 2.77 9.47
CA PRO A 128 -12.66 2.10 9.28
C PRO A 128 -12.51 0.70 8.72
N LEU A 129 -11.49 0.49 7.89
CA LEU A 129 -11.01 -0.83 7.46
C LEU A 129 -9.77 -1.16 8.28
N ASP A 130 -9.97 -1.87 9.38
CA ASP A 130 -8.96 -2.16 10.40
C ASP A 130 -8.08 -3.36 10.02
N PHE A 131 -7.32 -3.24 8.93
CA PHE A 131 -6.30 -4.20 8.52
C PHE A 131 -4.89 -3.58 8.59
N MET A 132 -3.86 -4.41 8.74
CA MET A 132 -2.47 -3.94 8.96
C MET A 132 -2.01 -2.96 7.88
N GLY A 133 -2.26 -3.26 6.61
CA GLY A 133 -1.87 -2.43 5.48
C GLY A 133 -2.47 -1.03 5.49
N SER A 134 -3.65 -0.83 6.14
CA SER A 134 -4.24 0.51 6.23
C SER A 134 -3.38 1.46 7.05
N TYR A 135 -2.81 0.99 8.14
CA TYR A 135 -1.88 1.77 8.97
C TYR A 135 -0.53 1.95 8.28
N VAL A 136 -0.05 0.91 7.60
CA VAL A 136 1.20 0.98 6.80
C VAL A 136 1.12 2.11 5.78
N LEU A 137 0.06 2.16 4.95
CA LEU A 137 -0.08 3.22 3.93
C LEU A 137 -0.22 4.61 4.56
N ALA A 138 -0.98 4.74 5.66
CA ALA A 138 -1.14 6.04 6.33
C ALA A 138 0.19 6.60 6.84
N ILE A 139 1.09 5.74 7.32
CA ILE A 139 2.41 6.11 7.80
C ILE A 139 3.36 6.36 6.62
N ALA A 140 3.45 5.41 5.68
CA ALA A 140 4.37 5.46 4.55
C ALA A 140 4.18 6.73 3.71
N PHE A 141 2.93 7.07 3.42
CA PHE A 141 2.56 8.21 2.58
C PHE A 141 2.29 9.52 3.34
N ASP A 142 2.61 9.61 4.64
CA ASP A 142 2.36 10.82 5.46
C ASP A 142 0.91 11.32 5.41
N LEU A 143 -0.03 10.39 5.37
CA LEU A 143 -1.46 10.71 5.37
C LEU A 143 -2.02 10.93 6.77
N ALA A 144 -1.30 10.47 7.80
CA ALA A 144 -1.71 10.62 9.19
C ALA A 144 -1.75 12.11 9.59
N PRO A 145 -2.88 12.64 10.10
CA PRO A 145 -2.90 13.95 10.72
C PRO A 145 -1.90 13.99 11.89
N GLU A 146 -1.19 15.09 12.08
CA GLU A 146 -0.10 15.21 13.08
C GLU A 146 -0.53 14.70 14.47
N ARG A 147 -1.69 15.15 14.93
CA ARG A 147 -2.27 14.75 16.23
C ARG A 147 -2.59 13.25 16.36
N LYS A 148 -2.69 12.53 15.24
CA LYS A 148 -3.05 11.10 15.20
C LYS A 148 -1.86 10.18 14.90
N LYS A 149 -0.70 10.70 14.54
CA LYS A 149 0.49 9.90 14.14
C LYS A 149 0.84 8.87 15.20
N LYS A 150 0.90 9.28 16.48
CA LYS A 150 1.23 8.37 17.59
C LYS A 150 0.20 7.26 17.76
N SER A 151 -1.09 7.57 17.65
CA SER A 151 -2.16 6.59 17.76
C SER A 151 -2.14 5.61 16.60
N ILE A 152 -1.98 6.09 15.36
CA ILE A 152 -1.86 5.27 14.16
C ILE A 152 -0.67 4.31 14.26
N ALA A 153 0.49 4.80 14.71
CA ALA A 153 1.65 3.96 14.98
C ALA A 153 1.36 2.89 16.04
N GLY A 154 0.67 3.26 17.11
CA GLY A 154 0.25 2.32 18.18
C GLY A 154 -0.69 1.23 17.65
N HIS A 155 -1.62 1.57 16.77
CA HIS A 155 -2.51 0.58 16.14
C HIS A 155 -1.72 -0.40 15.23
N LEU A 156 -0.77 0.09 14.45
CA LEU A 156 0.09 -0.79 13.63
C LEU A 156 0.85 -1.78 14.51
N ILE A 157 1.52 -1.31 15.55
CA ILE A 157 2.31 -2.16 16.44
C ILE A 157 1.43 -3.20 17.13
N ARG A 158 0.27 -2.80 17.64
CA ARG A 158 -0.68 -3.74 18.25
C ARG A 158 -1.10 -4.85 17.28
N LYS A 159 -1.47 -4.50 16.03
CA LYS A 159 -1.84 -5.50 15.03
C LYS A 159 -0.70 -6.47 14.70
N MET A 160 0.53 -5.97 14.66
CA MET A 160 1.70 -6.84 14.47
C MET A 160 1.87 -7.82 15.64
N GLU A 161 1.72 -7.34 16.88
CA GLU A 161 1.83 -8.17 18.09
C GLU A 161 0.70 -9.22 18.17
N GLU A 162 -0.53 -8.83 17.86
CA GLU A 162 -1.69 -9.72 17.77
C GLU A 162 -1.47 -10.83 16.72
N ASN A 163 -0.75 -10.53 15.63
CA ASN A 163 -0.39 -11.48 14.57
C ASN A 163 0.97 -12.20 14.80
N GLY A 164 1.53 -12.13 16.00
CA GLY A 164 2.80 -12.79 16.36
C GLY A 164 4.02 -12.23 15.61
N ASP A 165 4.00 -10.99 15.19
CA ASP A 165 5.01 -10.31 14.37
C ASP A 165 5.29 -11.05 13.03
N CYS A 166 4.26 -11.68 12.46
CA CYS A 166 4.28 -12.23 11.11
C CYS A 166 3.79 -11.19 10.09
N LEU A 167 4.00 -11.48 8.80
CA LEU A 167 3.44 -10.67 7.72
C LEU A 167 1.92 -10.81 7.67
N ASP A 168 1.21 -9.68 7.53
CA ASP A 168 -0.23 -9.64 7.29
C ASP A 168 -0.60 -8.48 6.37
N THR A 169 0.22 -8.31 5.35
CA THR A 169 0.05 -7.34 4.27
C THR A 169 0.06 -8.08 2.93
N GLY A 170 -0.66 -7.57 1.97
CA GLY A 170 -0.69 -8.10 0.61
C GLY A 170 0.22 -7.31 -0.34
N PHE A 171 -0.03 -7.44 -1.64
CA PHE A 171 0.84 -6.90 -2.70
C PHE A 171 1.01 -5.38 -2.65
N LEU A 172 -0.04 -4.64 -2.28
CA LEU A 172 0.00 -3.19 -2.29
C LEU A 172 0.71 -2.59 -1.08
N THR A 173 0.70 -3.27 0.06
CA THR A 173 1.19 -2.68 1.31
C THR A 173 2.48 -3.31 1.83
N THR A 174 2.81 -4.54 1.47
CA THR A 174 4.09 -5.17 1.83
C THR A 174 5.31 -4.33 1.43
N PRO A 175 5.36 -3.71 0.23
CA PRO A 175 6.50 -2.87 -0.17
C PRO A 175 6.79 -1.69 0.76
N TYR A 176 5.79 -1.25 1.52
CA TYR A 176 5.91 -0.08 2.40
C TYR A 176 6.02 -0.44 3.88
N GLN A 177 5.83 -1.72 4.27
CA GLN A 177 5.70 -2.11 5.66
C GLN A 177 6.96 -1.85 6.48
N LEU A 178 8.12 -2.27 5.97
CA LEU A 178 9.39 -2.11 6.69
C LEU A 178 9.81 -0.63 6.77
N ASP A 179 9.61 0.14 5.70
CA ASP A 179 9.86 1.59 5.70
C ASP A 179 8.90 2.33 6.65
N ALA A 180 7.63 1.95 6.72
CA ALA A 180 6.68 2.53 7.67
C ALA A 180 7.13 2.31 9.12
N LEU A 181 7.65 1.12 9.45
CA LEU A 181 8.20 0.81 10.77
C LEU A 181 9.46 1.64 11.07
N CYS A 182 10.37 1.80 10.12
CA CYS A 182 11.51 2.68 10.24
C CYS A 182 11.09 4.12 10.52
N LYS A 183 10.09 4.61 9.80
CA LYS A 183 9.57 5.97 9.89
C LYS A 183 8.98 6.32 11.27
N ILE A 184 8.42 5.34 11.96
CA ILE A 184 7.92 5.50 13.35
C ILE A 184 8.96 5.12 14.40
N GLY A 185 10.23 4.92 14.02
CA GLY A 185 11.32 4.59 14.94
C GLY A 185 11.32 3.14 15.45
N ARG A 186 10.62 2.22 14.78
CA ARG A 186 10.50 0.81 15.16
C ARG A 186 11.28 -0.11 14.22
N MET A 187 12.56 0.19 14.03
CA MET A 187 13.52 -0.65 13.30
C MET A 187 13.60 -2.07 13.92
N ASP A 188 13.47 -2.17 15.24
CA ASP A 188 13.40 -3.44 15.96
C ASP A 188 12.29 -4.36 15.41
N LYS A 189 11.11 -3.79 15.15
CA LYS A 189 9.97 -4.53 14.57
C LYS A 189 10.20 -4.87 13.09
N ALA A 190 10.85 -3.99 12.33
CA ALA A 190 11.20 -4.27 10.94
C ALA A 190 12.13 -5.49 10.83
N TYR A 191 13.19 -5.54 11.64
CA TYR A 191 14.05 -6.73 11.70
C TYR A 191 13.33 -7.97 12.21
N LYS A 192 12.41 -7.81 13.16
CA LYS A 192 11.65 -8.94 13.69
C LYS A 192 10.77 -9.60 12.62
N ILE A 193 10.14 -8.81 11.74
CA ILE A 193 9.40 -9.33 10.57
C ILE A 193 10.37 -9.97 9.57
N LEU A 194 11.44 -9.29 9.22
CA LEU A 194 12.42 -9.80 8.24
C LEU A 194 12.98 -11.15 8.64
N LEU A 195 13.30 -11.32 9.93
CA LEU A 195 13.90 -12.55 10.48
C LEU A 195 12.86 -13.55 11.00
N GLN A 196 11.57 -13.30 10.80
CA GLN A 196 10.51 -14.24 11.17
C GLN A 196 10.60 -15.51 10.33
N THR A 197 10.46 -16.66 11.00
CA THR A 197 10.52 -17.99 10.37
C THR A 197 9.22 -18.76 10.42
N LYS A 198 8.20 -18.23 11.11
CA LYS A 198 6.86 -18.80 11.12
C LYS A 198 6.08 -18.29 9.91
N CYS A 199 5.20 -19.10 9.36
CA CYS A 199 4.26 -18.67 8.31
C CYS A 199 3.25 -17.66 8.88
N PRO A 200 2.95 -16.59 8.15
CA PRO A 200 3.52 -16.14 6.89
C PRO A 200 4.80 -15.29 7.08
N SER A 201 5.86 -15.63 6.37
CA SER A 201 7.12 -14.83 6.36
C SER A 201 8.02 -15.26 5.20
N TRP A 202 8.96 -14.41 4.79
CA TRP A 202 9.97 -14.74 3.76
C TRP A 202 10.86 -15.94 4.16
N LEU A 203 11.34 -15.99 5.41
CA LEU A 203 12.19 -17.10 5.85
C LEU A 203 11.43 -18.40 6.04
N TYR A 204 10.12 -18.37 6.17
CA TYR A 204 9.31 -19.57 6.09
C TYR A 204 9.44 -20.23 4.71
N GLU A 205 9.29 -19.46 3.63
CA GLU A 205 9.46 -19.96 2.26
C GLU A 205 10.85 -20.59 2.07
N VAL A 206 11.90 -19.89 2.53
CA VAL A 206 13.29 -20.42 2.48
C VAL A 206 13.41 -21.74 3.21
N LYS A 207 12.80 -21.88 4.40
CA LYS A 207 12.78 -23.14 5.17
C LYS A 207 12.02 -24.26 4.47
N GLN A 208 11.06 -23.93 3.64
CA GLN A 208 10.34 -24.88 2.79
C GLN A 208 11.13 -25.27 1.52
N GLY A 209 12.34 -24.73 1.35
CA GLY A 209 13.18 -25.02 0.18
C GLY A 209 12.87 -24.15 -1.03
N ALA A 210 12.18 -23.02 -0.85
CA ALA A 210 11.93 -22.07 -1.94
C ALA A 210 13.25 -21.53 -2.50
N THR A 211 13.35 -21.53 -3.82
CA THR A 211 14.46 -20.92 -4.58
C THR A 211 14.06 -19.62 -5.27
N THR A 212 12.78 -19.27 -5.19
CA THR A 212 12.14 -18.09 -5.75
C THR A 212 11.10 -17.56 -4.76
N ILE A 213 10.73 -16.30 -4.86
CA ILE A 213 9.62 -15.72 -4.08
C ILE A 213 8.29 -16.31 -4.57
N TRP A 214 7.46 -16.74 -3.66
CA TRP A 214 6.14 -17.28 -3.95
C TRP A 214 5.09 -16.17 -4.03
N GLU A 215 4.01 -16.44 -4.78
CA GLU A 215 2.84 -15.56 -4.84
C GLU A 215 2.07 -15.52 -3.52
N ASN A 216 2.05 -16.64 -2.81
CA ASN A 216 1.40 -16.78 -1.52
C ASN A 216 2.35 -17.50 -0.55
N TYR A 217 2.50 -17.00 0.67
CA TYR A 217 3.29 -17.65 1.71
C TYR A 217 2.80 -19.06 2.06
N ILE A 218 1.49 -19.32 1.90
CA ILE A 218 0.88 -20.64 2.11
C ILE A 218 0.77 -21.33 0.74
N SER A 219 1.89 -21.78 0.18
CA SER A 219 1.93 -22.44 -1.13
C SER A 219 1.88 -23.97 -1.06
N TYR A 220 1.97 -24.53 0.14
CA TYR A 220 1.81 -25.97 0.40
C TYR A 220 0.85 -26.19 1.57
N LYS A 221 0.03 -27.23 1.46
CA LYS A 221 -0.83 -27.70 2.54
C LYS A 221 -0.02 -28.49 3.57
N GLU A 222 -0.62 -28.79 4.71
CA GLU A 222 0.02 -29.61 5.75
C GLU A 222 0.44 -31.01 5.26
N ASP A 223 -0.28 -31.59 4.30
CA ASP A 223 0.03 -32.87 3.68
C ASP A 223 1.16 -32.80 2.62
N GLY A 224 1.74 -31.61 2.41
CA GLY A 224 2.79 -31.35 1.42
C GLY A 224 2.28 -31.19 -0.01
N SER A 225 0.97 -31.25 -0.25
CA SER A 225 0.42 -30.99 -1.59
C SER A 225 0.45 -29.49 -1.92
N PRO A 226 0.76 -29.12 -3.18
CA PRO A 226 0.79 -27.70 -3.56
C PRO A 226 -0.60 -27.10 -3.57
N VAL A 227 -0.69 -25.84 -3.17
CA VAL A 227 -1.84 -24.99 -3.42
C VAL A 227 -1.71 -24.42 -4.85
N MET A 228 -2.84 -24.14 -5.52
CA MET A 228 -2.83 -23.54 -6.84
C MET A 228 -2.38 -22.06 -6.76
N THR A 229 -1.07 -21.84 -6.83
CA THR A 229 -0.43 -20.53 -6.75
C THR A 229 0.88 -20.56 -7.56
N SER A 230 1.39 -19.39 -7.92
CA SER A 230 2.69 -19.30 -8.58
C SER A 230 3.81 -19.46 -7.55
N LEU A 231 4.75 -20.36 -7.81
CA LEU A 231 5.96 -20.50 -7.01
C LEU A 231 7.11 -19.58 -7.51
N ASN A 232 6.83 -18.71 -8.47
CA ASN A 232 7.79 -17.72 -8.96
C ASN A 232 7.04 -16.41 -9.28
N HIS A 233 6.90 -15.55 -8.27
CA HIS A 233 6.13 -14.31 -8.37
C HIS A 233 6.88 -13.16 -7.68
N TYR A 234 7.02 -12.03 -8.36
CA TYR A 234 7.88 -10.93 -7.91
C TYR A 234 7.34 -10.10 -6.74
N ALA A 235 6.03 -10.12 -6.47
CA ALA A 235 5.38 -9.10 -5.63
C ALA A 235 5.98 -8.98 -4.22
N PHE A 236 6.21 -10.10 -3.54
CA PHE A 236 6.80 -10.08 -2.20
C PHE A 236 8.34 -9.99 -2.19
N GLY A 237 9.00 -10.03 -3.35
CA GLY A 237 10.42 -9.74 -3.52
C GLY A 237 10.79 -8.27 -3.28
N CYS A 238 9.81 -7.40 -3.11
CA CYS A 238 9.99 -5.99 -2.74
C CYS A 238 10.86 -5.77 -1.49
N VAL A 239 11.06 -6.77 -0.66
CA VAL A 239 11.92 -6.74 0.52
C VAL A 239 13.38 -6.46 0.18
N ASP A 240 13.85 -6.85 -1.01
CA ASP A 240 15.22 -6.65 -1.46
C ASP A 240 15.58 -5.15 -1.51
N ASP A 241 14.68 -4.30 -1.97
CA ASP A 241 14.88 -2.85 -2.00
C ASP A 241 15.16 -2.30 -0.59
N TRP A 242 14.39 -2.74 0.41
CA TRP A 242 14.64 -2.34 1.80
C TRP A 242 15.97 -2.88 2.32
N MET A 243 16.33 -4.12 1.97
CA MET A 243 17.61 -4.71 2.39
C MET A 243 18.78 -3.93 1.80
N PHE A 244 18.74 -3.57 0.51
CA PHE A 244 19.76 -2.72 -0.10
C PHE A 244 19.87 -1.36 0.60
N ARG A 245 18.76 -0.66 0.81
CA ARG A 245 18.77 0.68 1.37
C ARG A 245 19.10 0.71 2.87
N LYS A 246 18.54 -0.18 3.67
CA LYS A 246 18.62 -0.09 5.13
C LYS A 246 19.64 -1.01 5.77
N ILE A 247 19.96 -2.16 5.15
CA ILE A 247 20.98 -3.08 5.67
C ILE A 247 22.33 -2.78 5.03
N SER A 248 22.40 -2.69 3.70
CA SER A 248 23.66 -2.45 3.00
C SER A 248 24.04 -0.96 2.94
N GLY A 249 23.13 -0.04 3.25
CA GLY A 249 23.36 1.41 3.14
C GLY A 249 23.50 1.93 1.71
N ILE A 250 23.04 1.16 0.72
CA ILE A 250 23.07 1.55 -0.70
C ILE A 250 21.72 2.20 -1.02
N ASP A 251 21.64 3.51 -0.86
CA ASP A 251 20.43 4.29 -1.12
C ASP A 251 20.72 5.37 -2.18
N MET A 252 19.68 5.89 -2.81
CA MET A 252 19.84 7.02 -3.73
C MET A 252 20.28 8.25 -2.94
N ALA A 253 21.16 9.06 -3.55
CA ALA A 253 21.47 10.38 -3.02
C ALA A 253 20.19 11.22 -2.91
N ALA A 254 20.04 11.93 -1.78
CA ALA A 254 18.91 12.80 -1.52
C ALA A 254 18.90 14.02 -2.46
#